data_9699d3dae5f01489889072dea6cba897
#
_entry.id   9699d3dae5f01489889072dea6cba897
#
_cell.length_a   1.000
_cell.length_b   1.000
_cell.length_c   1.000
_cell.angle_alpha   90.00
_cell.angle_beta   90.00
_cell.angle_gamma   90.00
#
_symmetry.space_group_name_H-M   'P 1'
#
loop_
_entity.id
_entity.type
_entity.pdbx_description
1 polymer ?
#
loop_
_entity_poly.entity_id
_entity_poly.type
_entity_poly.pdbx_seq_one_letter_code
_entity_poly.pdbx_strand_id
1 'polypeptide(L)'
;MLKILASLCLISFSSLSFAASTDSGNSTNSSSSNERTSKSIDVNVEFHKAKKLIYKKKYERGLETLKSIEEETPFGYTSADLYNYMGFASRKQKIPNYKDAENYYLKALSFDNNHIGALEYLGELYVETDRRDEALVLLNRIKLVAGDNSSEYKDLNKLLN
;
A
#
# COMPACT_ATOMS: atom_id res chain seq x y z
N MET A 1 -44.25 -16.91 9.47
CA MET A 1 -44.28 -17.41 8.09
C MET A 1 -43.52 -16.39 7.22
N LEU A 2 -42.27 -16.63 6.93
CA LEU A 2 -41.43 -15.73 6.13
C LEU A 2 -41.00 -16.50 4.89
N LYS A 3 -41.43 -16.05 3.70
CA LYS A 3 -41.13 -16.65 2.41
C LYS A 3 -39.79 -16.15 1.89
N ILE A 4 -38.84 -17.06 1.77
CA ILE A 4 -37.53 -16.83 1.13
C ILE A 4 -37.74 -16.98 -0.38
N LEU A 5 -37.55 -15.90 -1.15
CA LEU A 5 -37.48 -15.91 -2.60
C LEU A 5 -36.02 -16.09 -3.03
N ALA A 6 -35.68 -17.28 -3.48
CA ALA A 6 -34.41 -17.56 -4.14
C ALA A 6 -34.50 -17.10 -5.60
N SER A 7 -33.72 -16.10 -5.99
CA SER A 7 -33.56 -15.68 -7.39
C SER A 7 -32.37 -16.43 -8.00
N LEU A 8 -32.70 -17.37 -8.89
CA LEU A 8 -31.74 -18.18 -9.66
C LEU A 8 -31.34 -17.40 -10.92
N CYS A 9 -30.11 -16.86 -10.97
CA CYS A 9 -29.57 -16.18 -12.14
C CYS A 9 -28.83 -17.20 -13.02
N LEU A 10 -29.48 -17.62 -14.12
CA LEU A 10 -28.89 -18.48 -15.15
C LEU A 10 -27.95 -17.64 -16.02
N ILE A 11 -26.65 -17.89 -15.95
CA ILE A 11 -25.66 -17.34 -16.85
C ILE A 11 -25.49 -18.31 -18.03
N SER A 12 -25.98 -17.93 -19.20
CA SER A 12 -25.80 -18.66 -20.46
C SER A 12 -24.40 -18.43 -21.02
N PHE A 13 -23.66 -19.52 -21.16
CA PHE A 13 -22.33 -19.55 -21.77
C PHE A 13 -22.49 -19.62 -23.30
N SER A 14 -22.15 -18.55 -24.02
CA SER A 14 -22.08 -18.56 -25.49
C SER A 14 -20.65 -18.95 -25.90
N SER A 15 -20.51 -20.13 -26.47
CA SER A 15 -19.28 -20.58 -27.11
C SER A 15 -19.08 -19.90 -28.46
N LEU A 16 -18.01 -19.11 -28.59
CA LEU A 16 -17.59 -18.53 -29.87
C LEU A 16 -16.57 -19.45 -30.53
N SER A 17 -16.94 -20.06 -31.65
CA SER A 17 -16.08 -20.89 -32.48
C SER A 17 -15.13 -19.99 -33.28
N PHE A 18 -13.83 -20.22 -33.16
CA PHE A 18 -12.81 -19.56 -33.98
C PHE A 18 -12.48 -20.43 -35.20
N ALA A 19 -12.82 -19.93 -36.39
CA ALA A 19 -12.45 -20.55 -37.65
C ALA A 19 -11.07 -20.02 -38.08
N ALA A 20 -10.14 -20.94 -38.32
CA ALA A 20 -8.84 -20.66 -38.89
C ALA A 20 -9.00 -20.40 -40.40
N SER A 21 -8.49 -19.29 -40.90
CA SER A 21 -8.25 -19.04 -42.33
C SER A 21 -6.78 -18.71 -42.52
N THR A 22 -6.09 -19.58 -43.29
CA THR A 22 -4.77 -19.34 -43.84
C THR A 22 -4.90 -18.55 -45.11
N ASP A 23 -4.30 -17.39 -45.19
CA ASP A 23 -3.91 -16.81 -46.51
C ASP A 23 -2.58 -16.09 -46.43
N SER A 24 -1.80 -16.37 -47.49
CA SER A 24 -0.42 -15.91 -47.73
C SER A 24 -0.49 -14.61 -48.50
N GLY A 25 0.16 -13.54 -48.00
CA GLY A 25 0.21 -12.26 -48.72
C GLY A 25 1.30 -11.35 -48.23
N ASN A 26 2.45 -11.41 -48.90
CA ASN A 26 3.58 -10.48 -48.73
C ASN A 26 3.18 -9.06 -49.11
N SER A 27 3.34 -8.09 -48.19
CA SER A 27 3.49 -6.66 -48.56
C SER A 27 4.17 -5.89 -47.46
N THR A 28 5.37 -5.44 -47.73
CA THR A 28 6.14 -4.42 -47.01
C THR A 28 5.32 -3.14 -46.84
N ASN A 29 5.02 -2.76 -45.60
CA ASN A 29 4.71 -1.37 -45.30
C ASN A 29 5.24 -1.00 -43.92
N SER A 30 6.22 -0.12 -43.92
CA SER A 30 6.84 0.49 -42.74
C SER A 30 5.81 1.42 -42.09
N SER A 31 5.10 0.90 -41.05
CA SER A 31 4.33 1.72 -40.14
C SER A 31 5.07 1.75 -38.82
N SER A 32 5.60 2.90 -38.48
CA SER A 32 6.13 3.24 -37.18
C SER A 32 5.03 3.05 -36.15
N SER A 33 4.86 1.84 -35.63
CA SER A 33 4.08 1.58 -34.43
C SER A 33 4.91 2.07 -33.27
N ASN A 34 4.44 3.16 -32.69
CA ASN A 34 4.88 3.67 -31.41
C ASN A 34 4.51 2.59 -30.35
N GLU A 35 5.32 1.55 -30.25
CA GLU A 35 5.25 0.60 -29.14
C GLU A 35 5.54 1.40 -27.87
N ARG A 36 4.47 1.82 -27.19
CA ARG A 36 4.54 2.08 -25.77
C ARG A 36 4.82 0.73 -25.11
N THR A 37 6.09 0.37 -25.07
CA THR A 37 6.57 -0.66 -24.16
C THR A 37 6.18 -0.17 -22.76
N SER A 38 5.12 -0.75 -22.22
CA SER A 38 4.79 -0.61 -20.80
C SER A 38 5.97 -1.24 -20.04
N LYS A 39 6.91 -0.38 -19.66
CA LYS A 39 8.04 -0.77 -18.84
C LYS A 39 7.47 -1.24 -17.52
N SER A 40 7.35 -2.55 -17.34
CA SER A 40 6.91 -3.12 -16.08
C SER A 40 7.83 -2.61 -14.97
N ILE A 41 7.24 -1.99 -13.96
CA ILE A 41 7.99 -1.52 -12.80
C ILE A 41 8.58 -2.73 -12.06
N ASP A 42 9.89 -2.70 -11.81
CA ASP A 42 10.48 -3.58 -10.80
C ASP A 42 10.15 -3.01 -9.41
N VAL A 43 9.15 -3.59 -8.78
CA VAL A 43 8.65 -3.19 -7.46
C VAL A 43 9.75 -3.13 -6.41
N ASN A 44 10.67 -4.09 -6.41
CA ASN A 44 11.75 -4.13 -5.42
C ASN A 44 12.72 -2.96 -5.60
N VAL A 45 13.06 -2.64 -6.84
CA VAL A 45 13.95 -1.51 -7.18
C VAL A 45 13.29 -0.19 -6.78
N GLU A 46 12.03 0.04 -7.17
CA GLU A 46 11.33 1.28 -6.84
C GLU A 46 11.04 1.42 -5.34
N PHE A 47 10.72 0.32 -4.65
CA PHE A 47 10.54 0.33 -3.20
C PHE A 47 11.85 0.67 -2.47
N HIS A 48 12.98 0.11 -2.90
CA HIS A 48 14.30 0.48 -2.38
C HIS A 48 14.63 1.97 -2.61
N LYS A 49 14.33 2.47 -3.79
CA LYS A 49 14.49 3.89 -4.14
C LYS A 49 13.63 4.79 -3.26
N ALA A 50 12.38 4.43 -3.04
CA ALA A 50 11.48 5.16 -2.15
C ALA A 50 12.02 5.22 -0.71
N LYS A 51 12.44 4.07 -0.14
CA LYS A 51 13.06 4.02 1.19
C LYS A 51 14.30 4.92 1.28
N LYS A 52 15.16 4.88 0.27
CA LYS A 52 16.35 5.76 0.21
C LYS A 52 16.00 7.25 0.17
N LEU A 53 14.92 7.62 -0.53
CA LEU A 53 14.43 9.00 -0.56
C LEU A 53 13.91 9.43 0.83
N ILE A 54 13.11 8.58 1.48
CA ILE A 54 12.58 8.82 2.83
C ILE A 54 13.71 8.96 3.84
N TYR A 55 14.70 8.05 3.80
CA TYR A 55 15.87 8.12 4.66
C TYR A 55 16.66 9.44 4.49
N LYS A 56 16.71 9.97 3.26
CA LYS A 56 17.27 11.30 2.95
C LYS A 56 16.32 12.47 3.25
N LYS A 57 15.22 12.24 3.98
CA LYS A 57 14.18 13.21 4.32
C LYS A 57 13.50 13.86 3.11
N LYS A 58 13.52 13.20 1.95
CA LYS A 58 12.83 13.64 0.73
C LYS A 58 11.44 12.98 0.68
N TYR A 59 10.62 13.32 1.66
CA TYR A 59 9.37 12.62 1.95
C TYR A 59 8.35 12.68 0.83
N GLU A 60 8.15 13.85 0.22
CA GLU A 60 7.23 14.03 -0.91
C GLU A 60 7.59 13.10 -2.08
N ARG A 61 8.86 13.12 -2.48
CA ARG A 61 9.34 12.27 -3.58
C ARG A 61 9.33 10.78 -3.23
N GLY A 62 9.59 10.45 -1.96
CA GLY A 62 9.46 9.08 -1.46
C GLY A 62 8.02 8.59 -1.57
N LEU A 63 7.07 9.41 -1.15
CA LEU A 63 5.64 9.11 -1.22
C LEU A 63 5.15 8.96 -2.67
N GLU A 64 5.56 9.85 -3.57
CA GLU A 64 5.25 9.75 -5.02
C GLU A 64 5.74 8.41 -5.59
N THR A 65 6.98 8.01 -5.26
CA THR A 65 7.52 6.73 -5.72
C THR A 65 6.74 5.53 -5.14
N LEU A 66 6.29 5.60 -3.89
CA LEU A 66 5.47 4.53 -3.28
C LEU A 66 4.08 4.46 -3.92
N LYS A 67 3.46 5.60 -4.24
CA LYS A 67 2.18 5.66 -4.94
C LYS A 67 2.27 5.07 -6.35
N SER A 68 3.34 5.35 -7.09
CA SER A 68 3.53 4.75 -8.42
C SER A 68 3.65 3.23 -8.37
N ILE A 69 4.22 2.65 -7.30
CA ILE A 69 4.23 1.20 -7.11
C ILE A 69 2.80 0.67 -6.94
N GLU A 70 1.97 1.32 -6.13
CA GLU A 70 0.57 0.90 -5.92
C GLU A 70 -0.24 0.98 -7.23
N GLU A 71 -0.06 2.04 -8.01
CA GLU A 71 -0.85 2.32 -9.21
C GLU A 71 -0.43 1.50 -10.44
N GLU A 72 0.89 1.25 -10.61
CA GLU A 72 1.43 0.64 -11.83
C GLU A 72 1.56 -0.88 -11.76
N THR A 73 1.28 -1.49 -10.61
CA THR A 73 1.28 -2.96 -10.50
C THR A 73 -0.11 -3.53 -10.81
N PRO A 74 -0.27 -4.42 -11.82
CA PRO A 74 -1.58 -4.89 -12.32
C PRO A 74 -2.49 -5.56 -11.29
N PHE A 75 -1.96 -6.00 -10.17
CA PHE A 75 -2.69 -6.59 -9.04
C PHE A 75 -2.38 -5.89 -7.71
N GLY A 76 -1.86 -4.65 -7.78
CA GLY A 76 -1.47 -3.86 -6.64
C GLY A 76 -0.39 -4.56 -5.79
N TYR A 77 0.84 -4.08 -5.81
CA TYR A 77 1.78 -4.47 -4.78
C TYR A 77 1.29 -3.89 -3.46
N THR A 78 0.59 -4.73 -2.72
CA THR A 78 0.03 -4.37 -1.42
C THR A 78 0.81 -5.10 -0.35
N SER A 79 1.52 -4.36 0.47
CA SER A 79 2.18 -4.92 1.65
C SER A 79 2.02 -3.96 2.83
N ALA A 80 2.05 -4.51 4.02
CA ALA A 80 2.06 -3.71 5.24
C ALA A 80 3.21 -2.69 5.22
N ASP A 81 4.39 -3.11 4.77
CA ASP A 81 5.55 -2.22 4.63
C ASP A 81 5.30 -1.04 3.70
N LEU A 82 4.70 -1.29 2.51
CA LEU A 82 4.40 -0.21 1.54
C LEU A 82 3.58 0.89 2.21
N TYR A 83 2.46 0.50 2.83
CA TYR A 83 1.57 1.46 3.46
C TYR A 83 2.16 2.08 4.73
N ASN A 84 2.97 1.34 5.49
CA ASN A 84 3.70 1.91 6.62
C ASN A 84 4.64 3.04 6.17
N TYR A 85 5.41 2.84 5.09
CA TYR A 85 6.28 3.88 4.53
C TYR A 85 5.50 5.04 3.92
N MET A 86 4.34 4.79 3.28
CA MET A 86 3.45 5.86 2.80
C MET A 86 2.92 6.70 3.95
N GLY A 87 2.48 6.09 5.04
CA GLY A 87 2.06 6.77 6.25
C GLY A 87 3.18 7.62 6.85
N PHE A 88 4.37 7.04 7.01
CA PHE A 88 5.53 7.76 7.53
C PHE A 88 5.90 8.96 6.65
N ALA A 89 5.96 8.77 5.33
CA ALA A 89 6.27 9.86 4.42
C ALA A 89 5.20 10.97 4.46
N SER A 90 3.90 10.61 4.52
CA SER A 90 2.80 11.60 4.62
C SER A 90 2.85 12.41 5.92
N ARG A 91 3.21 11.77 7.05
CA ARG A 91 3.32 12.44 8.35
C ARG A 91 4.54 13.35 8.44
N LYS A 92 5.66 12.99 7.81
CA LYS A 92 6.95 13.69 7.93
C LYS A 92 7.19 14.75 6.85
N GLN A 93 6.24 15.04 5.97
CA GLN A 93 6.33 16.15 5.00
C GLN A 93 6.47 17.50 5.70
N LYS A 94 6.92 18.49 4.96
CA LYS A 94 7.03 19.88 5.46
C LYS A 94 5.69 20.39 6.00
N ILE A 95 4.60 20.01 5.35
CA ILE A 95 3.23 20.20 5.84
C ILE A 95 2.65 18.79 6.04
N PRO A 96 2.59 18.30 7.29
CA PRO A 96 2.11 16.95 7.59
C PRO A 96 0.67 16.72 7.13
N ASN A 97 0.42 15.61 6.45
CA ASN A 97 -0.93 15.17 6.15
C ASN A 97 -1.30 14.02 7.11
N TYR A 98 -1.71 14.38 8.31
CA TYR A 98 -2.04 13.41 9.36
C TYR A 98 -3.20 12.49 8.98
N LYS A 99 -4.20 13.00 8.25
CA LYS A 99 -5.34 12.20 7.82
C LYS A 99 -4.93 11.07 6.87
N ASP A 100 -4.14 11.40 5.86
CA ASP A 100 -3.65 10.38 4.93
C ASP A 100 -2.66 9.44 5.60
N ALA A 101 -1.81 9.96 6.48
CA ALA A 101 -0.86 9.14 7.25
C ALA A 101 -1.59 8.10 8.11
N GLU A 102 -2.64 8.50 8.84
CA GLU A 102 -3.47 7.59 9.63
C GLU A 102 -4.11 6.51 8.74
N ASN A 103 -4.71 6.90 7.61
CA ASN A 103 -5.31 5.97 6.67
C ASN A 103 -4.30 4.93 6.15
N TYR A 104 -3.08 5.35 5.83
CA TYR A 104 -2.03 4.44 5.39
C TYR A 104 -1.58 3.49 6.49
N TYR A 105 -1.38 3.95 7.72
CA TYR A 105 -1.04 3.07 8.83
C TYR A 105 -2.14 2.05 9.15
N LEU A 106 -3.40 2.49 9.14
CA LEU A 106 -4.54 1.58 9.30
C LEU A 106 -4.60 0.55 8.16
N LYS A 107 -4.29 0.97 6.93
CA LYS A 107 -4.20 0.08 5.78
C LYS A 107 -3.04 -0.91 5.94
N ALA A 108 -1.87 -0.49 6.43
CA ALA A 108 -0.78 -1.38 6.78
C ALA A 108 -1.21 -2.45 7.80
N LEU A 109 -1.90 -2.03 8.86
CA LEU A 109 -2.41 -2.92 9.91
C LEU A 109 -3.53 -3.85 9.44
N SER A 110 -4.23 -3.54 8.34
CA SER A 110 -5.19 -4.46 7.72
C SER A 110 -4.51 -5.61 6.96
N PHE A 111 -3.27 -5.43 6.48
CA PHE A 111 -2.46 -6.49 5.85
C PHE A 111 -1.68 -7.31 6.88
N ASP A 112 -1.14 -6.65 7.87
CA ASP A 112 -0.47 -7.28 9.01
C ASP A 112 -0.84 -6.53 10.29
N ASN A 113 -1.77 -7.09 11.04
CA ASN A 113 -2.27 -6.46 12.26
C ASN A 113 -1.22 -6.39 13.39
N ASN A 114 -0.11 -7.10 13.24
CA ASN A 114 1.02 -7.13 14.17
C ASN A 114 2.26 -6.40 13.62
N HIS A 115 2.11 -5.62 12.55
CA HIS A 115 3.19 -4.84 11.97
C HIS A 115 3.69 -3.77 12.96
N ILE A 116 4.79 -4.06 13.63
CA ILE A 116 5.28 -3.30 14.79
C ILE A 116 5.55 -1.83 14.43
N GLY A 117 6.20 -1.58 13.27
CA GLY A 117 6.46 -0.20 12.84
C GLY A 117 5.18 0.60 12.52
N ALA A 118 4.11 -0.05 12.03
CA ALA A 118 2.84 0.64 11.81
C ALA A 118 2.13 0.94 13.13
N LEU A 119 2.20 0.03 14.12
CA LEU A 119 1.68 0.26 15.47
C LEU A 119 2.40 1.44 16.15
N GLU A 120 3.74 1.49 16.06
CA GLU A 120 4.55 2.56 16.61
C GLU A 120 4.22 3.91 15.95
N TYR A 121 4.32 4.00 14.62
CA TYR A 121 4.14 5.27 13.92
C TYR A 121 2.72 5.79 13.95
N LEU A 122 1.71 4.92 14.01
CA LEU A 122 0.33 5.33 14.29
C LEU A 122 0.18 5.84 15.73
N GLY A 123 0.85 5.20 16.68
CA GLY A 123 0.90 5.65 18.08
C GLY A 123 1.55 7.03 18.21
N GLU A 124 2.68 7.26 17.53
CA GLU A 124 3.31 8.57 17.48
C GLU A 124 2.39 9.63 16.86
N LEU A 125 1.68 9.29 15.76
CA LEU A 125 0.71 10.18 15.14
C LEU A 125 -0.41 10.55 16.12
N TYR A 126 -0.90 9.59 16.88
CA TYR A 126 -1.93 9.85 17.90
C TYR A 126 -1.42 10.76 19.01
N VAL A 127 -0.16 10.63 19.43
CA VAL A 127 0.45 11.58 20.38
C VAL A 127 0.55 12.98 19.74
N GLU A 128 1.01 13.09 18.49
CA GLU A 128 1.12 14.36 17.76
C GLU A 128 -0.25 15.05 17.54
N THR A 129 -1.35 14.32 17.63
CA THR A 129 -2.72 14.82 17.43
C THR A 129 -3.56 14.81 18.72
N ASP A 130 -2.92 14.78 19.90
CA ASP A 130 -3.54 14.81 21.22
C ASP A 130 -4.49 13.61 21.54
N ARG A 131 -4.28 12.49 20.87
CA ARG A 131 -5.07 11.25 21.01
C ARG A 131 -4.31 10.22 21.86
N ARG A 132 -3.93 10.62 23.09
CA ARG A 132 -3.07 9.81 23.98
C ARG A 132 -3.66 8.45 24.34
N ASP A 133 -4.96 8.35 24.53
CA ASP A 133 -5.61 7.09 24.93
C ASP A 133 -5.48 6.04 23.81
N GLU A 134 -5.67 6.44 22.57
CA GLU A 134 -5.46 5.56 21.40
C GLU A 134 -3.99 5.17 21.27
N ALA A 135 -3.06 6.08 21.52
CA ALA A 135 -1.63 5.76 21.51
C ALA A 135 -1.26 4.74 22.60
N LEU A 136 -1.85 4.82 23.79
CA LEU A 136 -1.67 3.84 24.87
C LEU A 136 -2.17 2.43 24.48
N VAL A 137 -3.28 2.35 23.74
CA VAL A 137 -3.77 1.07 23.20
C VAL A 137 -2.74 0.45 22.26
N LEU A 138 -2.13 1.25 21.37
CA LEU A 138 -1.11 0.77 20.44
C LEU A 138 0.18 0.39 21.17
N LEU A 139 0.61 1.15 22.17
CA LEU A 139 1.74 0.82 23.02
C LEU A 139 1.56 -0.57 23.68
N ASN A 140 0.38 -0.83 24.23
CA ASN A 140 0.08 -2.14 24.79
C ASN A 140 0.11 -3.26 23.76
N ARG A 141 -0.35 -2.99 22.52
CA ARG A 141 -0.25 -3.97 21.43
C ARG A 141 1.21 -4.27 21.07
N ILE A 142 2.07 -3.25 20.97
CA ILE A 142 3.51 -3.42 20.72
C ILE A 142 4.12 -4.28 21.83
N LYS A 143 3.78 -4.01 23.11
CA LYS A 143 4.25 -4.82 24.24
C LYS A 143 3.87 -6.29 24.11
N LEU A 144 2.66 -6.59 23.66
CA LEU A 144 2.19 -7.97 23.49
C LEU A 144 2.88 -8.70 22.33
N VAL A 145 3.22 -7.97 21.23
CA VAL A 145 3.79 -8.55 20.02
C VAL A 145 5.32 -8.66 20.11
N ALA A 146 5.98 -7.61 20.58
CA ALA A 146 7.43 -7.46 20.53
C ALA A 146 8.11 -7.37 21.90
N GLY A 147 7.33 -7.24 22.96
CA GLY A 147 7.84 -7.03 24.31
C GLY A 147 8.19 -5.56 24.63
N ASP A 148 8.37 -5.27 25.91
CA ASP A 148 8.69 -3.91 26.38
C ASP A 148 10.17 -3.53 26.22
N ASN A 149 10.99 -4.45 25.76
CA ASN A 149 12.38 -4.21 25.41
C ASN A 149 12.60 -3.82 23.94
N SER A 150 11.58 -3.92 23.07
CA SER A 150 11.69 -3.51 21.68
C SER A 150 11.96 -1.99 21.54
N SER A 151 12.59 -1.60 20.45
CA SER A 151 12.83 -0.17 20.13
C SER A 151 11.52 0.59 20.01
N GLU A 152 10.58 0.01 19.29
CA GLU A 152 9.28 0.60 18.99
C GLU A 152 8.46 0.86 20.26
N TYR A 153 8.49 -0.09 21.21
CA TYR A 153 7.87 0.13 22.52
C TYR A 153 8.52 1.30 23.26
N LYS A 154 9.86 1.31 23.33
CA LYS A 154 10.60 2.34 24.05
C LYS A 154 10.40 3.72 23.45
N ASP A 155 10.42 3.82 22.12
CA ASP A 155 10.27 5.08 21.41
C ASP A 155 8.87 5.67 21.63
N LEU A 156 7.80 4.88 21.45
CA LEU A 156 6.43 5.35 21.73
C LEU A 156 6.19 5.62 23.21
N ASN A 157 6.70 4.75 24.11
CA ASN A 157 6.56 4.96 25.55
C ASN A 157 7.21 6.26 26.03
N LYS A 158 8.34 6.63 25.44
CA LYS A 158 9.03 7.89 25.73
C LYS A 158 8.22 9.12 25.35
N LEU A 159 7.41 9.05 24.31
CA LEU A 159 6.52 10.16 23.91
C LEU A 159 5.28 10.26 24.81
N LEU A 160 4.94 9.16 25.46
CA LEU A 160 3.78 9.06 26.37
C LEU A 160 4.10 9.39 27.83
N ASN A 161 5.34 9.55 28.22
CA ASN A 161 5.80 9.91 29.57
C ASN A 161 6.61 11.19 29.57
#